data_466cf4b7d00ff8c0ff567d3c3695a22b
#
_entry.id   466cf4b7d00ff8c0ff567d3c3695a22b
#
_cell.length_a   1.000
_cell.length_b   1.000
_cell.length_c   1.000
_cell.angle_alpha   90.00
_cell.angle_beta   90.00
_cell.angle_gamma   90.00
#
_symmetry.space_group_name_H-M   'P 1'
#
loop_
_entity.id
_entity.type
_entity.pdbx_description
1 polymer ?
#
loop_
_entity_poly.entity_id
_entity_poly.type
_entity_poly.pdbx_seq_one_letter_code
_entity_poly.pdbx_strand_id
1 'polypeptide(L)'
;MIRFLKFHIAVLLGVIALCSGCSAPEPPPPTPPENDVPWVYEPDAVVLRISADERLNEHEGEPSSLMLCVYELATRKGVDKRLASPEGFAELLACGRFDDSVVTSRRLFSDPGQAQNLSLDREEGVRWIAVIAGYFHGTPAHSARVVAVPVRKIVEGWVPFFKDTRHEPGQTIIPIRLGPAELMGGEPPQAQAGRQSS
;
A
#
# COMPACT_ATOMS: atom_id res chain seq x y z
N MET A 1 58.59 27.21 21.20
CA MET A 1 57.73 27.30 20.00
C MET A 1 56.99 26.03 19.69
N ILE A 2 57.56 24.83 19.79
CA ILE A 2 56.91 23.55 19.39
C ILE A 2 55.74 23.13 20.31
N ARG A 3 55.72 23.52 21.59
CA ARG A 3 54.64 23.15 22.55
C ARG A 3 53.34 23.93 22.31
N PHE A 4 53.41 25.18 21.83
CA PHE A 4 52.23 25.97 21.53
C PHE A 4 51.54 25.48 20.22
N LEU A 5 52.34 25.04 19.23
CA LEU A 5 51.82 24.53 17.97
C LEU A 5 51.01 23.22 18.19
N LYS A 6 51.46 22.32 19.08
CA LYS A 6 50.74 21.08 19.41
C LYS A 6 49.39 21.32 20.12
N PHE A 7 49.32 22.38 20.94
CA PHE A 7 48.09 22.74 21.64
C PHE A 7 47.04 23.30 20.69
N HIS A 8 47.42 24.10 19.71
CA HIS A 8 46.49 24.65 18.70
C HIS A 8 45.99 23.59 17.72
N ILE A 9 46.80 22.59 17.37
CA ILE A 9 46.39 21.48 16.49
C ILE A 9 45.40 20.56 17.24
N ALA A 10 45.59 20.30 18.53
CA ALA A 10 44.67 19.50 19.34
C ALA A 10 43.29 20.18 19.52
N VAL A 11 43.27 21.52 19.68
CA VAL A 11 42.02 22.28 19.78
C VAL A 11 41.28 22.33 18.44
N LEU A 12 42.01 22.46 17.32
CA LEU A 12 41.41 22.47 15.98
C LEU A 12 40.81 21.14 15.61
N LEU A 13 41.44 20.00 15.97
CA LEU A 13 40.91 18.65 15.77
C LEU A 13 39.70 18.35 16.64
N GLY A 14 39.61 18.93 17.84
CA GLY A 14 38.49 18.78 18.76
C GLY A 14 37.20 19.47 18.28
N VAL A 15 37.32 20.58 17.53
CA VAL A 15 36.17 21.35 17.02
C VAL A 15 35.52 20.69 15.79
N ILE A 16 36.28 19.92 15.01
CA ILE A 16 35.76 19.23 13.81
C ILE A 16 34.89 18.00 14.17
N ALA A 17 35.05 17.40 15.36
CA ALA A 17 34.32 16.23 15.79
C ALA A 17 32.87 16.51 16.28
N LEU A 18 32.48 17.78 16.45
CA LEU A 18 31.15 18.17 16.98
C LEU A 18 30.09 18.45 15.92
N CYS A 19 30.44 18.34 14.63
CA CYS A 19 29.50 18.55 13.52
C CYS A 19 28.91 17.25 12.95
N SER A 20 28.82 16.17 13.75
CA SER A 20 27.99 15.01 13.38
C SER A 20 26.52 15.40 13.55
N GLY A 21 26.02 16.22 12.62
CA GLY A 21 24.63 16.59 12.53
C GLY A 21 23.79 15.33 12.38
N CYS A 22 22.95 15.01 13.37
CA CYS A 22 21.85 14.10 13.19
C CYS A 22 20.97 14.65 12.05
N SER A 23 21.08 14.09 10.86
CA SER A 23 20.11 14.32 9.81
C SER A 23 18.78 13.74 10.32
N ALA A 24 17.89 14.60 10.78
CA ALA A 24 16.53 14.20 11.04
C ALA A 24 15.94 13.62 9.74
N PRO A 25 15.18 12.51 9.78
CA PRO A 25 14.52 12.00 8.60
C PRO A 25 13.63 13.11 8.01
N GLU A 26 13.80 13.35 6.71
CA GLU A 26 13.01 14.34 5.99
C GLU A 26 11.52 14.00 6.16
N PRO A 27 10.68 14.97 6.58
CA PRO A 27 9.25 14.69 6.72
C PRO A 27 8.70 14.23 5.37
N PRO A 28 7.76 13.25 5.35
CA PRO A 28 7.15 12.81 4.11
C PRO A 28 6.55 14.02 3.38
N PRO A 29 6.64 14.07 2.05
CA PRO A 29 6.08 15.18 1.27
C PRO A 29 4.61 15.34 1.60
N PRO A 30 4.10 16.58 1.68
CA PRO A 30 2.69 16.83 1.98
C PRO A 30 1.81 16.11 0.96
N THR A 31 0.82 15.37 1.44
CA THR A 31 -0.18 14.75 0.56
C THR A 31 -0.94 15.86 -0.15
N PRO A 32 -1.03 15.83 -1.49
CA PRO A 32 -1.78 16.86 -2.22
C PRO A 32 -3.24 16.87 -1.78
N PRO A 33 -3.91 18.04 -1.80
CA PRO A 33 -5.33 18.11 -1.54
C PRO A 33 -6.09 17.12 -2.42
N GLU A 34 -7.04 16.42 -1.85
CA GLU A 34 -7.80 15.35 -2.51
C GLU A 34 -8.51 15.81 -3.79
N ASN A 35 -8.85 17.11 -3.86
CA ASN A 35 -9.56 17.73 -5.01
C ASN A 35 -8.64 18.10 -6.18
N ASP A 36 -7.31 18.10 -5.99
CA ASP A 36 -6.36 18.50 -7.04
C ASP A 36 -5.87 17.32 -7.91
N VAL A 37 -6.37 16.10 -7.64
CA VAL A 37 -6.01 14.91 -8.37
C VAL A 37 -7.15 14.48 -9.28
N PRO A 38 -6.97 14.44 -10.61
CA PRO A 38 -7.98 13.96 -11.54
C PRO A 38 -8.05 12.42 -11.49
N TRP A 39 -8.98 11.88 -10.71
CA TRP A 39 -9.19 10.43 -10.58
C TRP A 39 -10.00 9.89 -11.76
N VAL A 40 -9.44 10.02 -12.97
CA VAL A 40 -10.06 9.53 -14.20
C VAL A 40 -9.78 8.06 -14.46
N TYR A 41 -10.57 7.41 -15.32
CA TYR A 41 -10.30 6.06 -15.81
C TYR A 41 -8.90 5.98 -16.44
N GLU A 42 -8.19 4.87 -16.15
CA GLU A 42 -6.88 4.60 -16.75
C GLU A 42 -6.71 3.10 -17.01
N PRO A 43 -6.45 2.67 -18.26
CA PRO A 43 -6.27 1.25 -18.57
C PRO A 43 -4.95 0.73 -17.98
N ASP A 44 -4.92 -0.56 -17.60
CA ASP A 44 -3.74 -1.27 -17.09
C ASP A 44 -3.03 -0.59 -15.90
N ALA A 45 -3.74 0.25 -15.14
CA ALA A 45 -3.17 1.04 -14.08
C ALA A 45 -3.01 0.30 -12.73
N VAL A 46 -3.62 -0.87 -12.59
CA VAL A 46 -3.48 -1.73 -11.40
C VAL A 46 -2.87 -3.06 -11.81
N VAL A 47 -1.69 -3.39 -11.27
CA VAL A 47 -0.99 -4.63 -11.57
C VAL A 47 -0.89 -5.47 -10.30
N LEU A 48 -1.56 -6.63 -10.30
CA LEU A 48 -1.43 -7.62 -9.24
C LEU A 48 -0.33 -8.62 -9.65
N ARG A 49 0.73 -8.71 -8.85
CA ARG A 49 1.77 -9.73 -9.00
C ARG A 49 1.53 -10.81 -7.97
N ILE A 50 0.86 -11.87 -8.38
CA ILE A 50 0.43 -12.96 -7.49
C ILE A 50 1.44 -14.11 -7.60
N SER A 51 1.88 -14.60 -6.44
CA SER A 51 2.67 -15.83 -6.32
C SER A 51 2.10 -16.67 -5.19
N ALA A 52 1.73 -17.91 -5.50
CA ALA A 52 1.16 -18.85 -4.55
C ALA A 52 2.21 -19.88 -4.11
N ASP A 53 2.21 -20.20 -2.83
CA ASP A 53 2.98 -21.32 -2.26
C ASP A 53 2.43 -22.65 -2.78
N GLU A 54 3.27 -23.69 -2.87
CA GLU A 54 2.84 -25.05 -3.24
C GLU A 54 1.83 -25.63 -2.23
N ARG A 55 1.88 -25.18 -0.99
CA ARG A 55 0.96 -25.52 0.09
C ARG A 55 -0.16 -24.48 0.30
N LEU A 56 -0.50 -23.77 -0.77
CA LEU A 56 -1.54 -22.72 -0.72
C LEU A 56 -2.81 -23.22 -0.06
N ASN A 57 -3.35 -22.39 0.90
CA ASN A 57 -4.64 -22.63 1.56
C ASN A 57 -4.79 -24.07 2.08
N GLU A 58 -3.70 -24.56 2.70
CA GLU A 58 -3.61 -25.94 3.18
C GLU A 58 -4.61 -26.20 4.30
N HIS A 59 -5.36 -27.29 4.16
CA HIS A 59 -6.26 -27.81 5.17
C HIS A 59 -6.05 -29.33 5.29
N GLU A 60 -5.84 -29.81 6.51
CA GLU A 60 -5.56 -31.23 6.80
C GLU A 60 -4.39 -31.83 5.97
N GLY A 61 -3.41 -31.00 5.62
CA GLY A 61 -2.24 -31.39 4.81
C GLY A 61 -2.48 -31.35 3.30
N GLU A 62 -3.66 -30.98 2.84
CA GLU A 62 -4.02 -30.89 1.42
C GLU A 62 -4.06 -29.42 0.96
N PRO A 63 -3.23 -29.02 -0.03
CA PRO A 63 -3.33 -27.72 -0.66
C PRO A 63 -4.62 -27.56 -1.46
N SER A 64 -5.14 -26.34 -1.53
CA SER A 64 -6.32 -26.05 -2.35
C SER A 64 -6.28 -24.68 -3.00
N SER A 65 -7.06 -24.50 -4.06
CA SER A 65 -7.22 -23.21 -4.72
C SER A 65 -7.77 -22.17 -3.76
N LEU A 66 -7.30 -20.93 -3.90
CA LEU A 66 -7.68 -19.81 -3.06
C LEU A 66 -8.46 -18.77 -3.86
N MET A 67 -9.62 -18.39 -3.35
CA MET A 67 -10.40 -17.29 -3.89
C MET A 67 -9.84 -15.94 -3.40
N LEU A 68 -9.75 -14.97 -4.30
CA LEU A 68 -9.38 -13.60 -4.02
C LEU A 68 -10.51 -12.67 -4.48
N CYS A 69 -10.94 -11.77 -3.60
CA CYS A 69 -11.80 -10.65 -3.97
C CYS A 69 -10.95 -9.40 -4.10
N VAL A 70 -10.95 -8.80 -5.27
CA VAL A 70 -10.27 -7.53 -5.56
C VAL A 70 -11.34 -6.45 -5.65
N TYR A 71 -11.18 -5.41 -4.83
CA TYR A 71 -12.07 -4.26 -4.79
C TYR A 71 -11.34 -3.00 -5.21
N GLU A 72 -11.95 -2.24 -6.08
CA GLU A 72 -11.59 -0.87 -6.39
C GLU A 72 -12.52 0.07 -5.64
N LEU A 73 -11.95 0.95 -4.83
CA LEU A 73 -12.70 1.72 -3.84
C LEU A 73 -12.45 3.23 -3.99
N ALA A 74 -13.52 4.01 -3.91
CA ALA A 74 -13.42 5.46 -3.80
C ALA A 74 -12.90 5.90 -2.43
N THR A 75 -13.25 5.17 -1.35
CA THR A 75 -12.75 5.40 0.01
C THR A 75 -12.52 4.06 0.72
N ARG A 76 -11.58 4.03 1.67
CA ARG A 76 -11.29 2.80 2.43
C ARG A 76 -12.21 2.56 3.63
N LYS A 77 -13.02 3.56 4.04
CA LYS A 77 -13.84 3.48 5.27
C LYS A 77 -14.75 2.25 5.31
N GLY A 78 -15.38 1.92 4.18
CA GLY A 78 -16.29 0.78 4.08
C GLY A 78 -15.60 -0.56 4.29
N VAL A 79 -14.42 -0.76 3.68
CA VAL A 79 -13.65 -2.00 3.85
C VAL A 79 -13.04 -2.08 5.25
N ASP A 80 -12.52 -0.98 5.80
CA ASP A 80 -11.96 -0.96 7.16
C ASP A 80 -13.00 -1.35 8.22
N LYS A 81 -14.23 -0.84 8.08
CA LYS A 81 -15.34 -1.20 8.96
C LYS A 81 -15.62 -2.71 8.94
N ARG A 82 -15.56 -3.33 7.76
CA ARG A 82 -15.82 -4.77 7.59
C ARG A 82 -14.67 -5.64 8.07
N LEU A 83 -13.45 -5.18 7.90
CA LEU A 83 -12.28 -5.86 8.44
C LEU A 83 -12.21 -5.86 9.99
N ALA A 84 -13.03 -5.05 10.65
CA ALA A 84 -13.07 -4.96 12.11
C ALA A 84 -13.88 -6.10 12.77
N SER A 85 -14.64 -6.91 12.00
CA SER A 85 -15.44 -8.02 12.54
C SER A 85 -15.43 -9.25 11.63
N PRO A 86 -15.63 -10.45 12.17
CA PRO A 86 -15.76 -11.68 11.37
C PRO A 86 -16.93 -11.64 10.37
N GLU A 87 -18.06 -11.07 10.77
CA GLU A 87 -19.26 -10.94 9.93
C GLU A 87 -18.98 -10.01 8.74
N GLY A 88 -18.35 -8.87 8.99
CA GLY A 88 -17.95 -7.95 7.94
C GLY A 88 -16.90 -8.55 7.00
N PHE A 89 -15.97 -9.34 7.53
CA PHE A 89 -15.01 -10.07 6.71
C PHE A 89 -15.70 -11.09 5.79
N ALA A 90 -16.72 -11.80 6.29
CA ALA A 90 -17.50 -12.71 5.48
C ALA A 90 -18.26 -11.98 4.36
N GLU A 91 -18.76 -10.75 4.60
CA GLU A 91 -19.35 -9.91 3.54
C GLU A 91 -18.33 -9.59 2.44
N LEU A 92 -17.08 -9.27 2.80
CA LEU A 92 -16.03 -9.00 1.83
C LEU A 92 -15.68 -10.22 0.97
N LEU A 93 -15.81 -11.44 1.51
CA LEU A 93 -15.58 -12.67 0.76
C LEU A 93 -16.71 -13.00 -0.22
N ALA A 94 -17.83 -12.31 -0.18
CA ALA A 94 -18.87 -12.42 -1.19
C ALA A 94 -18.46 -11.79 -2.55
N CYS A 95 -17.38 -11.00 -2.59
CA CYS A 95 -16.89 -10.27 -3.77
C CYS A 95 -17.95 -9.37 -4.44
N GLY A 96 -18.90 -8.88 -3.66
CA GLY A 96 -20.00 -8.03 -4.13
C GLY A 96 -19.84 -6.57 -3.68
N ARG A 97 -20.73 -5.72 -4.19
CA ARG A 97 -20.82 -4.33 -3.74
C ARG A 97 -21.45 -4.30 -2.34
N PHE A 98 -20.71 -3.87 -1.36
CA PHE A 98 -21.16 -3.83 0.03
C PHE A 98 -21.64 -2.44 0.49
N ASP A 99 -21.20 -1.37 -0.17
CA ASP A 99 -21.68 0.02 0.03
C ASP A 99 -21.24 0.89 -1.16
N ASP A 100 -21.51 2.20 -1.08
CA ASP A 100 -21.21 3.16 -2.17
C ASP A 100 -19.72 3.48 -2.33
N SER A 101 -18.86 3.02 -1.44
CA SER A 101 -17.41 3.15 -1.62
C SER A 101 -16.85 2.17 -2.66
N VAL A 102 -17.56 1.10 -2.99
CA VAL A 102 -17.15 0.12 -3.99
C VAL A 102 -17.50 0.63 -5.38
N VAL A 103 -16.48 0.94 -6.18
CA VAL A 103 -16.61 1.29 -7.59
C VAL A 103 -16.78 0.02 -8.41
N THR A 104 -15.86 -0.93 -8.26
CA THR A 104 -15.98 -2.26 -8.88
C THR A 104 -15.37 -3.34 -7.99
N SER A 105 -15.74 -4.59 -8.26
CA SER A 105 -15.18 -5.76 -7.57
C SER A 105 -15.01 -6.91 -8.55
N ARG A 106 -13.97 -7.73 -8.31
CA ARG A 106 -13.63 -8.89 -9.15
C ARG A 106 -13.31 -10.08 -8.28
N ARG A 107 -13.74 -11.27 -8.72
CA ARG A 107 -13.37 -12.54 -8.10
C ARG A 107 -12.30 -13.22 -8.95
N LEU A 108 -11.21 -13.61 -8.31
CA LEU A 108 -10.10 -14.32 -8.92
C LEU A 108 -9.86 -15.61 -8.16
N PHE A 109 -9.14 -16.54 -8.80
CA PHE A 109 -8.67 -17.76 -8.16
C PHE A 109 -7.18 -17.92 -8.43
N SER A 110 -6.49 -18.51 -7.48
CA SER A 110 -5.07 -18.87 -7.59
C SER A 110 -4.91 -20.32 -7.14
N ASP A 111 -4.18 -21.11 -7.92
CA ASP A 111 -3.89 -22.50 -7.61
C ASP A 111 -2.54 -22.64 -6.89
N PRO A 112 -2.32 -23.72 -6.11
CA PRO A 112 -1.04 -24.00 -5.47
C PRO A 112 0.14 -23.94 -6.47
N GLY A 113 1.23 -23.28 -6.07
CA GLY A 113 2.43 -23.10 -6.90
C GLY A 113 2.27 -22.13 -8.08
N GLN A 114 1.09 -21.55 -8.30
CA GLN A 114 0.85 -20.65 -9.42
C GLN A 114 1.52 -19.29 -9.24
N ALA A 115 2.12 -18.76 -10.32
CA ALA A 115 2.55 -17.38 -10.41
C ALA A 115 1.85 -16.71 -11.59
N GLN A 116 1.25 -15.54 -11.36
CA GLN A 116 0.54 -14.79 -12.40
C GLN A 116 0.68 -13.28 -12.20
N ASN A 117 0.70 -12.55 -13.32
CA ASN A 117 0.59 -11.11 -13.34
C ASN A 117 -0.74 -10.75 -13.99
N LEU A 118 -1.54 -9.97 -13.31
CA LEU A 118 -2.84 -9.54 -13.77
C LEU A 118 -2.86 -8.02 -13.86
N SER A 119 -3.14 -7.50 -15.04
CA SER A 119 -3.35 -6.08 -15.29
C SER A 119 -4.85 -5.79 -15.24
N LEU A 120 -5.23 -4.78 -14.49
CA LEU A 120 -6.60 -4.30 -14.36
C LEU A 120 -6.63 -2.81 -14.67
N ASP A 121 -7.72 -2.38 -15.30
CA ASP A 121 -7.99 -0.96 -15.47
C ASP A 121 -8.34 -0.36 -14.11
N ARG A 122 -7.99 0.91 -13.91
CA ARG A 122 -8.48 1.68 -12.77
C ARG A 122 -9.70 2.48 -13.19
N GLU A 123 -10.83 2.20 -12.56
CA GLU A 123 -12.07 2.92 -12.81
C GLU A 123 -12.01 4.37 -12.28
N GLU A 124 -12.85 5.24 -12.83
CA GLU A 124 -12.96 6.64 -12.40
C GLU A 124 -13.33 6.72 -10.90
N GLY A 125 -12.66 7.61 -10.17
CA GLY A 125 -12.89 7.83 -8.75
C GLY A 125 -12.17 6.84 -7.83
N VAL A 126 -11.49 5.83 -8.34
CA VAL A 126 -10.77 4.83 -7.55
C VAL A 126 -9.51 5.42 -6.93
N ARG A 127 -9.41 5.30 -5.60
CA ARG A 127 -8.29 5.78 -4.78
C ARG A 127 -7.64 4.69 -3.95
N TRP A 128 -8.30 3.54 -3.80
CA TRP A 128 -7.85 2.43 -2.99
C TRP A 128 -8.12 1.10 -3.68
N ILE A 129 -7.20 0.17 -3.50
CA ILE A 129 -7.35 -1.21 -3.94
C ILE A 129 -7.33 -2.11 -2.70
N ALA A 130 -8.34 -2.97 -2.55
CA ALA A 130 -8.35 -3.98 -1.51
C ALA A 130 -8.34 -5.38 -2.12
N VAL A 131 -7.47 -6.24 -1.60
CA VAL A 131 -7.41 -7.67 -1.95
C VAL A 131 -7.73 -8.46 -0.70
N ILE A 132 -8.78 -9.28 -0.77
CA ILE A 132 -9.28 -10.11 0.32
C ILE A 132 -9.13 -11.58 -0.09
N ALA A 133 -8.40 -12.34 0.70
CA ALA A 133 -8.12 -13.75 0.43
C ALA A 133 -8.99 -14.67 1.29
N GLY A 134 -9.69 -15.61 0.65
CA GLY A 134 -10.64 -16.51 1.28
C GLY A 134 -10.00 -17.79 1.83
N TYR A 135 -9.00 -17.65 2.71
CA TYR A 135 -8.36 -18.79 3.37
C TYR A 135 -9.34 -19.57 4.25
N PHE A 136 -9.17 -20.88 4.31
CA PHE A 136 -10.01 -21.76 5.11
C PHE A 136 -10.05 -21.34 6.60
N HIS A 137 -8.91 -20.97 7.16
CA HIS A 137 -8.76 -20.44 8.51
C HIS A 137 -8.40 -18.95 8.52
N GLY A 138 -8.86 -18.20 7.50
CA GLY A 138 -8.50 -16.81 7.31
C GLY A 138 -9.04 -15.88 8.40
N THR A 139 -8.23 -14.91 8.78
CA THR A 139 -8.62 -13.80 9.65
C THR A 139 -8.45 -12.48 8.91
N PRO A 140 -9.21 -11.43 9.23
CA PRO A 140 -9.09 -10.14 8.56
C PRO A 140 -7.65 -9.60 8.53
N ALA A 141 -6.91 -9.75 9.62
CA ALA A 141 -5.55 -9.23 9.75
C ALA A 141 -4.54 -9.90 8.80
N HIS A 142 -4.75 -11.19 8.50
CA HIS A 142 -3.81 -12.01 7.73
C HIS A 142 -4.32 -12.36 6.33
N SER A 143 -5.56 -11.97 6.00
CA SER A 143 -6.20 -12.31 4.73
C SER A 143 -6.60 -11.08 3.90
N ALA A 144 -6.22 -9.89 4.33
CA ALA A 144 -6.56 -8.66 3.63
C ALA A 144 -5.33 -7.77 3.36
N ARG A 145 -5.33 -7.12 2.20
CA ARG A 145 -4.39 -6.07 1.83
C ARG A 145 -5.16 -4.88 1.28
N VAL A 146 -4.97 -3.70 1.88
CA VAL A 146 -5.56 -2.45 1.39
C VAL A 146 -4.44 -1.48 1.04
N VAL A 147 -4.41 -1.02 -0.20
CA VAL A 147 -3.34 -0.18 -0.76
C VAL A 147 -3.94 1.09 -1.34
N ALA A 148 -3.34 2.24 -1.03
CA ALA A 148 -3.69 3.49 -1.69
C ALA A 148 -3.11 3.53 -3.10
N VAL A 149 -3.87 4.07 -4.04
CA VAL A 149 -3.34 4.43 -5.36
C VAL A 149 -2.31 5.56 -5.15
N PRO A 150 -1.07 5.38 -5.61
CA PRO A 150 -0.04 6.41 -5.42
C PRO A 150 -0.37 7.65 -6.24
N VAL A 151 -0.05 8.82 -5.71
CA VAL A 151 -0.16 10.10 -6.43
C VAL A 151 1.23 10.59 -6.79
N ARG A 152 1.43 10.90 -8.07
CA ARG A 152 2.68 11.42 -8.61
C ARG A 152 2.57 12.92 -8.84
N LYS A 153 3.60 13.64 -8.46
CA LYS A 153 3.77 15.06 -8.78
C LYS A 153 4.44 15.19 -10.15
N ILE A 154 3.77 15.82 -11.09
CA ILE A 154 4.29 16.14 -12.42
C ILE A 154 4.64 17.63 -12.43
N VAL A 155 5.88 17.95 -12.80
CA VAL A 155 6.33 19.33 -12.94
C VAL A 155 6.60 19.58 -14.41
N GLU A 156 5.80 20.42 -15.04
CA GLU A 156 5.94 20.83 -16.44
C GLU A 156 6.54 22.25 -16.52
N GLY A 157 7.38 22.48 -17.50
CA GLY A 157 8.02 23.77 -17.74
C GLY A 157 9.55 23.69 -17.75
N TRP A 158 10.16 24.31 -18.76
CA TRP A 158 11.61 24.33 -18.94
C TRP A 158 12.26 25.63 -18.39
N VAL A 159 11.42 26.62 -18.04
CA VAL A 159 11.89 27.91 -17.51
C VAL A 159 11.70 27.92 -15.98
N PRO A 160 12.72 28.32 -15.18
CA PRO A 160 12.66 28.27 -13.72
C PRO A 160 11.47 28.99 -13.08
N PHE A 161 10.95 30.03 -13.73
CA PHE A 161 9.86 30.89 -13.22
C PHE A 161 8.47 30.51 -13.73
N PHE A 162 8.34 29.56 -14.68
CA PHE A 162 7.08 29.11 -15.25
C PHE A 162 7.00 27.58 -15.14
N LYS A 163 6.96 27.08 -13.90
CA LYS A 163 6.74 25.67 -13.62
C LYS A 163 5.29 25.49 -13.20
N ASP A 164 4.56 24.73 -13.98
CA ASP A 164 3.25 24.23 -13.57
C ASP A 164 3.42 22.91 -12.84
N THR A 165 2.65 22.73 -11.77
CA THR A 165 2.68 21.52 -10.96
C THR A 165 1.30 20.92 -10.92
N ARG A 166 1.18 19.70 -11.43
CA ARG A 166 -0.05 18.92 -11.33
C ARG A 166 0.19 17.60 -10.62
N HIS A 167 -0.88 17.04 -10.08
CA HIS A 167 -0.86 15.75 -9.43
C HIS A 167 -1.68 14.76 -10.24
N GLU A 168 -1.15 13.57 -10.46
CA GLU A 168 -1.81 12.51 -11.22
C GLU A 168 -1.74 11.18 -10.45
N PRO A 169 -2.79 10.35 -10.55
CA PRO A 169 -2.73 9.00 -10.03
C PRO A 169 -1.63 8.21 -10.76
N GLY A 170 -0.86 7.43 -10.02
CA GLY A 170 0.16 6.55 -10.60
C GLY A 170 -0.33 5.13 -10.79
N GLN A 171 0.46 4.34 -11.52
CA GLN A 171 0.25 2.90 -11.60
C GLN A 171 0.41 2.27 -10.20
N THR A 172 -0.49 1.38 -9.83
CA THR A 172 -0.49 0.67 -8.56
C THR A 172 -0.01 -0.76 -8.77
N ILE A 173 1.19 -1.10 -8.31
CA ILE A 173 1.73 -2.45 -8.38
C ILE A 173 1.63 -3.10 -7.01
N ILE A 174 0.87 -4.18 -6.91
CA ILE A 174 0.56 -4.87 -5.65
C ILE A 174 1.18 -6.28 -5.69
N PRO A 175 2.29 -6.51 -5.00
CA PRO A 175 2.80 -7.85 -4.80
C PRO A 175 1.92 -8.61 -3.79
N ILE A 176 1.37 -9.74 -4.22
CA ILE A 176 0.53 -10.64 -3.42
C ILE A 176 1.24 -11.98 -3.32
N ARG A 177 1.74 -12.30 -2.15
CA ARG A 177 2.29 -13.61 -1.85
C ARG A 177 1.30 -14.39 -1.02
N LEU A 178 0.80 -15.49 -1.59
CA LEU A 178 -0.20 -16.36 -0.99
C LEU A 178 0.51 -17.54 -0.31
N GLY A 179 0.48 -17.56 1.02
CA GLY A 179 1.07 -18.64 1.81
C GLY A 179 0.09 -19.78 2.10
N PRO A 180 0.51 -20.76 2.92
CA PRO A 180 -0.34 -21.90 3.29
C PRO A 180 -1.62 -21.53 4.04
N ALA A 181 -1.59 -20.45 4.85
CA ALA A 181 -2.72 -20.07 5.69
C ALA A 181 -3.00 -18.55 5.73
N GLU A 182 -2.12 -17.75 5.11
CA GLU A 182 -2.19 -16.29 5.18
C GLU A 182 -1.47 -15.60 4.02
N LEU A 183 -1.75 -14.30 3.84
CA LEU A 183 -0.98 -13.44 2.95
C LEU A 183 0.40 -13.19 3.54
N MET A 184 1.44 -13.63 2.81
CA MET A 184 2.82 -13.50 3.25
C MET A 184 3.38 -12.11 2.91
N GLY A 185 4.00 -11.47 3.88
CA GLY A 185 4.69 -10.19 3.73
C GLY A 185 3.76 -9.01 3.43
N GLY A 186 4.01 -7.89 4.08
CA GLY A 186 3.27 -6.63 4.02
C GLY A 186 2.69 -6.29 5.39
N GLU A 187 2.55 -5.00 5.60
CA GLU A 187 1.92 -4.49 6.81
C GLU A 187 0.43 -4.84 6.80
N PRO A 188 -0.11 -5.41 7.88
CA PRO A 188 -1.55 -5.64 8.00
C PRO A 188 -2.32 -4.32 7.87
N PRO A 189 -3.59 -4.34 7.41
CA PRO A 189 -4.39 -3.12 7.33
C PRO A 189 -4.48 -2.48 8.72
N GLN A 190 -3.87 -1.30 8.86
CA GLN A 190 -3.93 -0.55 10.13
C GLN A 190 -5.35 -0.02 10.30
N ALA A 191 -6.05 -0.53 11.30
CA ALA A 191 -7.24 0.14 11.83
C ALA A 191 -6.78 1.52 12.32
N GLN A 192 -7.25 2.59 11.69
CA GLN A 192 -7.01 3.94 12.21
C GLN A 192 -7.69 4.04 13.58
N ALA A 193 -6.90 3.88 14.65
CA ALA A 193 -7.30 4.26 15.99
C ALA A 193 -7.68 5.75 15.92
N GLY A 194 -8.97 6.02 16.07
CA GLY A 194 -9.51 7.38 16.07
C GLY A 194 -8.74 8.22 17.09
N ARG A 195 -8.01 9.20 16.60
CA ARG A 195 -7.43 10.24 17.43
C ARG A 195 -8.58 11.09 17.91
N GLN A 196 -9.14 10.73 19.07
CA GLN A 196 -10.00 11.63 19.83
C GLN A 196 -9.11 12.78 20.31
N SER A 197 -9.25 13.93 19.69
CA SER A 197 -8.77 15.21 20.23
C SER A 197 -9.72 15.62 21.35
N SER A 198 -9.21 15.57 22.56
CA SER A 198 -9.78 16.31 23.72
C SER A 198 -9.44 17.78 23.60
#